data_52798b1a6361cdfa1578e482569e5539
#
_entry.id   52798b1a6361cdfa1578e482569e5539
#
_cell.length_a   1.000
_cell.length_b   1.000
_cell.length_c   1.000
_cell.angle_alpha   90.00
_cell.angle_beta   90.00
_cell.angle_gamma   90.00
#
_symmetry.space_group_name_H-M   'P 1'
#
loop_
_entity.id
_entity.type
_entity.pdbx_description
1 polymer ?
#
loop_
_entity_poly.entity_id
_entity_poly.type
_entity_poly.pdbx_seq_one_letter_code
_entity_poly.pdbx_strand_id
1 'polypeptide(L)'
;MSERDSPNHCGSHGTTNLSSRRGIIIALACAAALPADHLVAATDASADDERFMRAALDEARQGDTPFGAVIVRDGQILVRAHNLRRTNDDPTAHGEMMAIRRGLVDHGSMALQGSTLYTTGEPCVMCMGAILWCRFGRLVFAASVQQLATTRDQIMISSADIAVKAPFAPITITGGVLADEAMRLFGR
;
A
#
# COMPACT_ATOMS: atom_id res chain seq x y z
N MET A 1 51.41 -16.36 -19.13
CA MET A 1 52.56 -16.65 -18.28
C MET A 1 52.08 -16.45 -16.88
N SER A 2 51.95 -17.38 -16.02
CA SER A 2 52.40 -18.71 -15.63
C SER A 2 51.43 -19.10 -14.51
N GLU A 3 50.59 -20.07 -14.61
CA GLU A 3 50.65 -21.48 -14.19
C GLU A 3 51.45 -21.75 -12.93
N ARG A 4 50.79 -22.44 -11.98
CA ARG A 4 51.17 -23.70 -11.28
C ARG A 4 50.29 -23.89 -10.05
N ASP A 5 49.49 -24.87 -10.02
CA ASP A 5 49.59 -26.30 -9.71
C ASP A 5 49.38 -26.63 -8.24
N SER A 6 48.40 -27.51 -8.02
CA SER A 6 48.16 -28.35 -6.82
C SER A 6 49.31 -29.32 -6.59
N PRO A 7 49.40 -30.02 -5.40
CA PRO A 7 48.77 -31.34 -5.37
C PRO A 7 48.21 -31.82 -4.00
N ASN A 8 47.30 -32.78 -4.12
CA ASN A 8 46.86 -33.84 -3.21
C ASN A 8 47.86 -34.35 -2.20
N HIS A 9 47.37 -34.72 -1.00
CA HIS A 9 47.81 -35.96 -0.38
C HIS A 9 46.72 -36.63 0.45
N CYS A 10 46.51 -37.90 0.15
CA CYS A 10 45.64 -38.90 0.78
C CYS A 10 46.42 -39.55 1.91
N GLY A 11 45.78 -39.94 3.00
CA GLY A 11 46.44 -40.72 4.07
C GLY A 11 45.40 -41.29 5.05
N SER A 12 45.31 -42.57 5.02
CA SER A 12 44.30 -43.49 5.58
C SER A 12 44.60 -43.95 7.01
N HIS A 13 43.54 -44.52 7.61
CA HIS A 13 43.46 -45.57 8.65
C HIS A 13 43.51 -45.16 10.13
N GLY A 14 42.50 -45.61 10.83
CA GLY A 14 42.48 -45.76 12.29
C GLY A 14 41.12 -46.17 12.82
N THR A 15 40.96 -47.45 13.07
CA THR A 15 39.78 -48.19 13.49
C THR A 15 39.42 -47.99 14.98
N THR A 16 38.10 -48.08 15.25
CA THR A 16 37.39 -48.60 16.44
C THR A 16 37.54 -47.88 17.79
N ASN A 17 36.42 -47.38 18.32
CA ASN A 17 35.89 -47.95 19.56
C ASN A 17 34.40 -47.53 19.78
N LEU A 18 33.54 -48.53 20.01
CA LEU A 18 32.14 -48.35 20.46
C LEU A 18 32.15 -47.90 21.92
N SER A 19 31.52 -46.79 22.22
CA SER A 19 31.03 -46.48 23.56
C SER A 19 29.66 -45.80 23.43
N SER A 20 28.65 -46.55 23.85
CA SER A 20 27.29 -46.17 23.99
C SER A 20 27.13 -44.95 24.90
N ARG A 21 26.74 -43.84 24.34
CA ARG A 21 26.12 -42.74 25.10
C ARG A 21 24.84 -42.33 24.39
N ARG A 22 23.70 -42.50 25.13
CA ARG A 22 22.35 -42.07 24.75
C ARG A 22 22.42 -40.55 24.50
N GLY A 23 22.55 -40.19 23.24
CA GLY A 23 22.42 -38.78 22.81
C GLY A 23 20.93 -38.42 22.75
N ILE A 24 20.54 -37.50 23.61
CA ILE A 24 19.26 -36.84 23.53
C ILE A 24 19.23 -36.02 22.22
N ILE A 25 18.44 -36.46 21.26
CA ILE A 25 18.18 -35.68 20.03
C ILE A 25 17.23 -34.56 20.45
N ILE A 26 17.77 -33.40 20.70
CA ILE A 26 16.95 -32.16 20.76
C ILE A 26 16.56 -31.84 19.33
N ALA A 27 15.34 -32.22 18.95
CA ALA A 27 14.76 -31.75 17.71
C ALA A 27 14.55 -30.23 17.81
N LEU A 28 15.45 -29.49 17.18
CA LEU A 28 15.27 -28.05 16.98
C LEU A 28 14.08 -27.88 16.01
N ALA A 29 12.89 -27.65 16.55
CA ALA A 29 11.74 -27.29 15.75
C ALA A 29 12.04 -25.92 15.13
N CYS A 30 12.41 -25.93 13.84
CA CYS A 30 12.46 -24.72 13.04
C CYS A 30 11.03 -24.24 12.89
N ALA A 31 10.58 -23.34 13.76
CA ALA A 31 9.33 -22.62 13.58
C ALA A 31 9.47 -21.78 12.32
N ALA A 32 8.96 -22.27 11.20
CA ALA A 32 8.76 -21.46 10.01
C ALA A 32 7.84 -20.30 10.43
N ALA A 33 8.40 -19.09 10.50
CA ALA A 33 7.63 -17.89 10.64
C ALA A 33 6.73 -17.80 9.41
N LEU A 34 5.44 -18.04 9.58
CA LEU A 34 4.45 -17.76 8.56
C LEU A 34 4.55 -16.26 8.22
N PRO A 35 4.51 -15.89 6.93
CA PRO A 35 4.43 -14.49 6.57
C PRO A 35 3.20 -13.91 7.29
N ALA A 36 3.39 -12.76 7.95
CA ALA A 36 2.28 -12.02 8.52
C ALA A 36 1.29 -11.74 7.39
N ASP A 37 0.15 -12.41 7.39
CA ASP A 37 -0.95 -12.10 6.50
C ASP A 37 -1.27 -10.61 6.70
N HIS A 38 -0.97 -9.82 5.69
CA HIS A 38 -1.39 -8.43 5.62
C HIS A 38 -2.92 -8.47 5.44
N LEU A 39 -3.63 -8.51 6.58
CA LEU A 39 -5.07 -8.44 6.62
C LEU A 39 -5.50 -7.13 5.97
N VAL A 40 -5.94 -7.21 4.71
CA VAL A 40 -6.89 -6.25 4.15
C VAL A 40 -8.20 -6.54 4.85
N ALA A 41 -8.36 -5.99 6.05
CA ALA A 41 -9.61 -6.10 6.78
C ALA A 41 -10.65 -5.26 6.05
N ALA A 42 -11.60 -5.91 5.40
CA ALA A 42 -12.90 -5.29 5.15
C ALA A 42 -13.56 -5.12 6.52
N THR A 43 -13.20 -4.05 7.21
CA THR A 43 -13.92 -3.59 8.39
C THR A 43 -15.13 -2.84 7.91
N ASP A 44 -16.29 -3.07 8.52
CA ASP A 44 -17.46 -2.24 8.30
C ASP A 44 -17.05 -0.77 8.40
N ALA A 45 -17.47 0.05 7.42
CA ALA A 45 -17.14 1.46 7.39
C ALA A 45 -17.68 2.13 8.64
N SER A 46 -16.83 2.83 9.35
CA SER A 46 -17.27 3.63 10.50
C SER A 46 -18.05 4.87 10.02
N ALA A 47 -18.85 5.46 10.91
CA ALA A 47 -19.53 6.73 10.60
C ALA A 47 -18.52 7.84 10.25
N ASP A 48 -17.33 7.81 10.83
CA ASP A 48 -16.24 8.72 10.49
C ASP A 48 -15.67 8.44 9.09
N ASP A 49 -15.54 7.18 8.69
CA ASP A 49 -15.08 6.83 7.35
C ASP A 49 -16.05 7.34 6.29
N GLU A 50 -17.37 7.16 6.51
CA GLU A 50 -18.36 7.72 5.60
C GLU A 50 -18.33 9.24 5.54
N ARG A 51 -18.16 9.91 6.68
CA ARG A 51 -18.07 11.38 6.75
C ARG A 51 -16.90 11.91 5.92
N PHE A 52 -15.72 11.31 6.05
CA PHE A 52 -14.54 11.72 5.30
C PHE A 52 -14.61 11.31 3.83
N MET A 53 -15.22 10.15 3.53
CA MET A 53 -15.45 9.76 2.15
C MET A 53 -16.44 10.69 1.44
N ARG A 54 -17.51 11.17 2.10
CA ARG A 54 -18.38 12.22 1.54
C ARG A 54 -17.61 13.48 1.23
N ALA A 55 -16.67 13.88 2.08
CA ALA A 55 -15.80 15.02 1.77
C ALA A 55 -14.92 14.78 0.53
N ALA A 56 -14.41 13.56 0.33
CA ALA A 56 -13.70 13.21 -0.89
C ALA A 56 -14.61 13.18 -2.13
N LEU A 57 -15.87 12.72 -1.98
CA LEU A 57 -16.87 12.76 -3.04
C LEU A 57 -17.24 14.20 -3.43
N ASP A 58 -17.28 15.13 -2.47
CA ASP A 58 -17.53 16.55 -2.74
C ASP A 58 -16.38 17.18 -3.54
N GLU A 59 -15.14 16.83 -3.22
CA GLU A 59 -13.97 17.21 -4.03
C GLU A 59 -14.03 16.59 -5.44
N ALA A 60 -14.42 15.34 -5.57
CA ALA A 60 -14.52 14.65 -6.85
C ALA A 60 -15.46 15.37 -7.84
N ARG A 61 -16.50 16.05 -7.35
CA ARG A 61 -17.45 16.80 -8.19
C ARG A 61 -16.83 18.06 -8.81
N GLN A 62 -15.73 18.55 -8.26
CA GLN A 62 -15.03 19.76 -8.70
C GLN A 62 -13.87 19.46 -9.67
N GLY A 63 -13.45 18.20 -9.74
CA GLY A 63 -12.29 17.80 -10.53
C GLY A 63 -12.57 17.64 -12.02
N ASP A 64 -11.51 17.62 -12.80
CA ASP A 64 -11.55 17.31 -14.24
C ASP A 64 -12.13 15.93 -14.54
N THR A 65 -11.94 15.01 -13.62
CA THR A 65 -12.56 13.68 -13.56
C THR A 65 -12.93 13.38 -12.11
N PRO A 66 -13.89 12.49 -11.83
CA PRO A 66 -14.47 12.34 -10.50
C PRO A 66 -13.57 11.60 -9.50
N PHE A 67 -12.29 11.98 -9.44
CA PHE A 67 -11.35 11.53 -8.44
C PHE A 67 -11.05 12.66 -7.44
N GLY A 68 -11.58 12.52 -6.23
CA GLY A 68 -11.35 13.40 -5.11
C GLY A 68 -10.61 12.69 -3.99
N ALA A 69 -9.84 13.43 -3.22
CA ALA A 69 -9.10 12.90 -2.08
C ALA A 69 -9.06 13.89 -0.92
N VAL A 70 -9.08 13.37 0.31
CA VAL A 70 -8.84 14.14 1.53
C VAL A 70 -7.81 13.43 2.40
N ILE A 71 -6.95 14.21 3.06
CA ILE A 71 -5.99 13.72 4.05
C ILE A 71 -6.53 14.09 5.43
N VAL A 72 -6.60 13.08 6.31
CA VAL A 72 -7.13 13.23 7.67
C VAL A 72 -6.06 12.83 8.68
N ARG A 73 -5.92 13.65 9.72
CA ARG A 73 -5.08 13.36 10.89
C ARG A 73 -5.83 13.78 12.15
N ASP A 74 -5.78 12.96 13.17
CA ASP A 74 -6.39 13.22 14.48
C ASP A 74 -7.87 13.65 14.38
N GLY A 75 -8.62 13.01 13.45
CA GLY A 75 -10.03 13.30 13.21
C GLY A 75 -10.32 14.61 12.47
N GLN A 76 -9.27 15.32 12.00
CA GLN A 76 -9.40 16.59 11.27
C GLN A 76 -8.94 16.43 9.82
N ILE A 77 -9.65 17.06 8.89
CA ILE A 77 -9.22 17.14 7.49
C ILE A 77 -8.11 18.18 7.40
N LEU A 78 -6.90 17.74 7.03
CA LEU A 78 -5.76 18.61 6.77
C LEU A 78 -5.81 19.17 5.34
N VAL A 79 -6.18 18.33 4.37
CA VAL A 79 -6.10 18.65 2.95
C VAL A 79 -7.33 18.12 2.22
N ARG A 80 -7.80 18.92 1.27
CA ARG A 80 -8.81 18.55 0.27
C ARG A 80 -8.24 18.77 -1.10
N ALA A 81 -8.44 17.84 -2.02
CA ALA A 81 -7.99 17.96 -3.41
C ALA A 81 -8.81 17.08 -4.36
N HIS A 82 -8.70 17.39 -5.63
CA HIS A 82 -9.36 16.66 -6.70
C HIS A 82 -8.44 16.56 -7.92
N ASN A 83 -8.86 15.80 -8.89
CA ASN A 83 -8.12 15.60 -10.14
C ASN A 83 -8.06 16.89 -10.96
N LEU A 84 -6.84 17.29 -11.37
CA LEU A 84 -6.56 18.49 -12.16
C LEU A 84 -5.71 18.17 -13.41
N ARG A 85 -5.85 16.97 -13.96
CA ARG A 85 -5.03 16.54 -15.11
C ARG A 85 -5.13 17.45 -16.32
N ARG A 86 -6.35 17.87 -16.67
CA ARG A 86 -6.59 18.77 -17.81
C ARG A 86 -6.27 20.21 -17.47
N THR A 87 -6.70 20.65 -16.30
CA THR A 87 -6.49 22.02 -15.82
C THR A 87 -5.00 22.37 -15.73
N ASN A 88 -4.17 21.42 -15.27
CA ASN A 88 -2.72 21.65 -15.08
C ASN A 88 -1.88 21.19 -16.29
N ASP A 89 -2.49 20.58 -17.31
CA ASP A 89 -1.76 19.88 -18.39
C ASP A 89 -0.71 18.89 -17.83
N ASP A 90 -1.08 18.18 -16.75
CA ASP A 90 -0.22 17.25 -16.02
C ASP A 90 -0.92 15.89 -15.88
N PRO A 91 -0.50 14.85 -16.63
CA PRO A 91 -1.10 13.53 -16.54
C PRO A 91 -0.99 12.88 -15.16
N THR A 92 -0.12 13.40 -14.29
CA THR A 92 0.08 12.88 -12.93
C THR A 92 -0.75 13.63 -11.87
N ALA A 93 -1.48 14.69 -12.25
CA ALA A 93 -2.29 15.49 -11.31
C ALA A 93 -3.59 14.77 -10.90
N HIS A 94 -3.48 13.51 -10.45
CA HIS A 94 -4.58 12.75 -9.84
C HIS A 94 -4.97 13.36 -8.49
N GLY A 95 -6.20 13.12 -8.04
CA GLY A 95 -6.70 13.69 -6.78
C GLY A 95 -5.79 13.38 -5.58
N GLU A 96 -5.32 12.15 -5.46
CA GLU A 96 -4.41 11.72 -4.40
C GLU A 96 -3.05 12.43 -4.51
N MET A 97 -2.50 12.56 -5.73
CA MET A 97 -1.24 13.27 -5.95
C MET A 97 -1.36 14.76 -5.61
N MET A 98 -2.49 15.37 -5.95
CA MET A 98 -2.76 16.77 -5.60
C MET A 98 -2.90 16.94 -4.08
N ALA A 99 -3.58 16.00 -3.40
CA ALA A 99 -3.69 16.01 -1.95
C ALA A 99 -2.30 15.87 -1.28
N ILE A 100 -1.48 14.93 -1.75
CA ILE A 100 -0.12 14.71 -1.21
C ILE A 100 0.76 15.95 -1.44
N ARG A 101 0.81 16.47 -2.67
CA ARG A 101 1.64 17.65 -3.01
C ARG A 101 1.25 18.86 -2.17
N ARG A 102 -0.06 19.13 -2.04
CA ARG A 102 -0.58 20.21 -1.21
C ARG A 102 -0.25 20.00 0.27
N GLY A 103 -0.46 18.78 0.78
CA GLY A 103 -0.15 18.44 2.17
C GLY A 103 1.34 18.61 2.51
N LEU A 104 2.24 18.26 1.57
CA LEU A 104 3.67 18.47 1.74
C LEU A 104 4.05 19.97 1.80
N VAL A 105 3.40 20.80 0.99
CA VAL A 105 3.63 22.24 0.98
C VAL A 105 3.07 22.91 2.23
N ASP A 106 1.83 22.60 2.60
CA ASP A 106 1.11 23.30 3.66
C ASP A 106 1.48 22.81 5.07
N HIS A 107 1.84 21.52 5.22
CA HIS A 107 2.01 20.87 6.53
C HIS A 107 3.34 20.13 6.71
N GLY A 108 4.08 19.90 5.62
CA GLY A 108 5.32 19.13 5.64
C GLY A 108 5.13 17.61 5.70
N SER A 109 6.22 16.87 5.46
CA SER A 109 6.18 15.40 5.36
C SER A 109 5.79 14.69 6.65
N MET A 110 6.16 15.25 7.80
CA MET A 110 5.86 14.66 9.11
C MET A 110 4.35 14.66 9.43
N ALA A 111 3.59 15.63 8.90
CA ALA A 111 2.15 15.68 9.07
C ALA A 111 1.42 14.58 8.27
N LEU A 112 2.02 14.10 7.18
CA LEU A 112 1.45 13.03 6.36
C LEU A 112 1.74 11.63 6.94
N GLN A 113 2.83 11.47 7.66
CA GLN A 113 3.19 10.17 8.26
C GLN A 113 2.13 9.73 9.27
N GLY A 114 1.62 8.51 9.10
CA GLY A 114 0.57 7.94 9.96
C GLY A 114 -0.82 8.51 9.72
N SER A 115 -1.00 9.53 8.85
CA SER A 115 -2.31 10.05 8.45
C SER A 115 -3.13 9.02 7.68
N THR A 116 -4.42 9.27 7.54
CA THR A 116 -5.33 8.52 6.67
C THR A 116 -5.61 9.31 5.39
N LEU A 117 -5.48 8.64 4.25
CA LEU A 117 -5.92 9.19 2.96
C LEU A 117 -7.25 8.54 2.56
N TYR A 118 -8.26 9.35 2.28
CA TYR A 118 -9.55 8.95 1.72
C TYR A 118 -9.60 9.35 0.26
N THR A 119 -10.05 8.44 -0.61
CA THR A 119 -10.16 8.70 -2.06
C THR A 119 -11.35 8.00 -2.68
N THR A 120 -11.98 8.63 -3.67
CA THR A 120 -13.22 8.13 -4.30
C THR A 120 -13.01 6.92 -5.19
N GLY A 121 -11.78 6.67 -5.63
CA GLY A 121 -11.40 5.47 -6.37
C GLY A 121 -10.16 4.82 -5.76
N GLU A 122 -10.03 3.51 -5.88
CA GLU A 122 -8.83 2.81 -5.47
C GLU A 122 -7.61 3.40 -6.19
N PRO A 123 -6.54 3.79 -5.45
CA PRO A 123 -5.38 4.44 -6.03
C PRO A 123 -4.69 3.59 -7.08
N CYS A 124 -4.39 4.20 -8.23
CA CYS A 124 -3.54 3.55 -9.24
C CYS A 124 -2.12 3.34 -8.72
N VAL A 125 -1.30 2.59 -9.47
CA VAL A 125 0.08 2.23 -9.09
C VAL A 125 0.94 3.46 -8.72
N MET A 126 0.80 4.56 -9.46
CA MET A 126 1.51 5.82 -9.20
C MET A 126 1.11 6.42 -7.85
N CYS A 127 -0.20 6.57 -7.62
CA CYS A 127 -0.73 7.16 -6.40
C CYS A 127 -0.43 6.30 -5.17
N MET A 128 -0.61 4.96 -5.30
CA MET A 128 -0.29 4.04 -4.22
C MET A 128 1.20 4.07 -3.88
N GLY A 129 2.07 4.14 -4.88
CA GLY A 129 3.51 4.34 -4.65
C GLY A 129 3.79 5.61 -3.83
N ALA A 130 3.18 6.74 -4.19
CA ALA A 130 3.35 8.00 -3.46
C ALA A 130 2.82 7.91 -2.01
N ILE A 131 1.67 7.26 -1.80
CA ILE A 131 1.09 7.02 -0.47
C ILE A 131 2.07 6.25 0.42
N LEU A 132 2.66 5.19 -0.11
CA LEU A 132 3.64 4.37 0.62
C LEU A 132 4.94 5.14 0.92
N TRP A 133 5.46 5.92 -0.02
CA TRP A 133 6.64 6.74 0.20
C TRP A 133 6.41 7.84 1.23
N CYS A 134 5.21 8.42 1.29
CA CYS A 134 4.83 9.40 2.31
C CYS A 134 4.48 8.77 3.67
N ARG A 135 4.52 7.42 3.79
CA ARG A 135 4.29 6.71 5.05
C ARG A 135 2.91 6.95 5.65
N PHE A 136 1.87 7.00 4.84
CA PHE A 136 0.52 6.99 5.36
C PHE A 136 0.24 5.74 6.20
N GLY A 137 -0.46 5.89 7.32
CA GLY A 137 -0.84 4.78 8.18
C GLY A 137 -2.08 4.03 7.70
N ARG A 138 -2.96 4.73 6.97
CA ARG A 138 -4.21 4.16 6.47
C ARG A 138 -4.61 4.74 5.11
N LEU A 139 -5.15 3.86 4.27
CA LEU A 139 -5.83 4.20 3.02
C LEU A 139 -7.29 3.73 3.11
N VAL A 140 -8.22 4.62 2.75
CA VAL A 140 -9.64 4.30 2.61
C VAL A 140 -10.11 4.71 1.23
N PHE A 141 -10.70 3.79 0.47
CA PHE A 141 -11.21 4.11 -0.87
C PHE A 141 -12.67 3.66 -1.05
N ALA A 142 -13.37 4.32 -1.97
CA ALA A 142 -14.74 3.96 -2.32
C ALA A 142 -14.78 2.88 -3.39
N ALA A 143 -14.67 3.24 -4.68
CA ALA A 143 -14.75 2.29 -5.78
C ALA A 143 -13.44 1.54 -5.97
N SER A 144 -13.49 0.21 -6.09
CA SER A 144 -12.32 -0.63 -6.37
C SER A 144 -11.82 -0.45 -7.81
N VAL A 145 -10.56 -0.87 -8.08
CA VAL A 145 -10.00 -0.85 -9.44
C VAL A 145 -10.85 -1.70 -10.40
N GLN A 146 -11.41 -2.80 -9.95
CA GLN A 146 -12.31 -3.65 -10.75
C GLN A 146 -13.62 -2.91 -11.12
N GLN A 147 -14.22 -2.19 -10.17
CA GLN A 147 -15.40 -1.38 -10.43
C GLN A 147 -15.07 -0.23 -11.40
N LEU A 148 -13.97 0.47 -11.19
CA LEU A 148 -13.51 1.55 -12.06
C LEU A 148 -13.25 1.08 -13.50
N ALA A 149 -12.71 -0.13 -13.67
CA ALA A 149 -12.43 -0.73 -14.98
C ALA A 149 -13.69 -0.92 -15.84
N THR A 150 -14.88 -0.90 -15.25
CA THR A 150 -16.15 -0.97 -16.01
C THR A 150 -16.47 0.33 -16.75
N THR A 151 -15.84 1.44 -16.39
CA THR A 151 -16.14 2.77 -16.94
C THR A 151 -14.94 3.47 -17.58
N ARG A 152 -13.71 3.03 -17.28
CA ARG A 152 -12.47 3.64 -17.78
C ARG A 152 -11.28 2.72 -17.66
N ASP A 153 -10.27 2.91 -18.48
CA ASP A 153 -9.05 2.12 -18.45
C ASP A 153 -8.33 2.21 -17.10
N GLN A 154 -7.88 1.06 -16.60
CA GLN A 154 -7.16 0.92 -15.34
C GLN A 154 -5.91 0.05 -15.51
N ILE A 155 -4.87 0.34 -14.72
CA ILE A 155 -3.80 -0.61 -14.48
C ILE A 155 -4.32 -1.58 -13.41
N MET A 156 -4.59 -2.83 -13.80
CA MET A 156 -5.29 -3.84 -12.99
C MET A 156 -4.40 -4.45 -11.89
N ILE A 157 -3.83 -3.58 -11.04
CA ILE A 157 -3.04 -3.96 -9.86
C ILE A 157 -3.68 -3.29 -8.66
N SER A 158 -4.09 -4.07 -7.66
CA SER A 158 -4.74 -3.54 -6.48
C SER A 158 -3.76 -2.79 -5.56
N SER A 159 -4.29 -1.88 -4.76
CA SER A 159 -3.51 -1.20 -3.71
C SER A 159 -2.88 -2.19 -2.74
N ALA A 160 -3.57 -3.29 -2.41
CA ALA A 160 -3.06 -4.35 -1.55
C ALA A 160 -1.86 -5.07 -2.18
N ASP A 161 -1.92 -5.41 -3.48
CA ASP A 161 -0.82 -6.07 -4.19
C ASP A 161 0.45 -5.21 -4.24
N ILE A 162 0.29 -3.89 -4.25
CA ILE A 162 1.42 -2.96 -4.21
C ILE A 162 1.96 -2.86 -2.77
N ALA A 163 1.07 -2.76 -1.79
CA ALA A 163 1.44 -2.58 -0.38
C ALA A 163 2.29 -3.74 0.15
N VAL A 164 1.94 -4.99 -0.16
CA VAL A 164 2.69 -6.18 0.31
C VAL A 164 4.12 -6.27 -0.25
N LYS A 165 4.42 -5.52 -1.30
CA LYS A 165 5.76 -5.47 -1.90
C LYS A 165 6.61 -4.31 -1.37
N ALA A 166 6.03 -3.42 -0.59
CA ALA A 166 6.73 -2.28 -0.04
C ALA A 166 7.59 -2.71 1.19
N PRO A 167 8.87 -2.30 1.27
CA PRO A 167 9.73 -2.62 2.41
C PRO A 167 9.47 -1.68 3.61
N PHE A 168 8.26 -1.15 3.72
CA PHE A 168 7.86 -0.14 4.69
C PHE A 168 6.99 -0.74 5.80
N ALA A 169 6.71 0.07 6.84
CA ALA A 169 5.71 -0.31 7.83
C ALA A 169 4.35 -0.59 7.14
N PRO A 170 3.61 -1.60 7.59
CA PRO A 170 2.32 -1.94 7.00
C PRO A 170 1.37 -0.75 6.99
N ILE A 171 0.60 -0.61 5.91
CA ILE A 171 -0.50 0.33 5.79
C ILE A 171 -1.83 -0.42 5.92
N THR A 172 -2.77 0.10 6.69
CA THR A 172 -4.13 -0.45 6.75
C THR A 172 -4.93 0.01 5.53
N ILE A 173 -5.58 -0.91 4.83
CA ILE A 173 -6.38 -0.59 3.64
C ILE A 173 -7.83 -1.00 3.88
N THR A 174 -8.76 -0.06 3.67
CA THR A 174 -10.21 -0.27 3.76
C THR A 174 -10.84 0.17 2.44
N GLY A 175 -11.50 -0.74 1.74
CA GLY A 175 -12.18 -0.46 0.47
C GLY A 175 -13.69 -0.56 0.58
N GLY A 176 -14.40 -0.02 -0.43
CA GLY A 176 -15.85 -0.15 -0.56
C GLY A 176 -16.68 0.90 0.20
N VAL A 177 -16.04 1.87 0.85
CA VAL A 177 -16.74 2.91 1.62
C VAL A 177 -17.49 3.84 0.68
N LEU A 178 -18.82 3.79 0.69
CA LEU A 178 -19.71 4.53 -0.23
C LEU A 178 -19.42 4.25 -1.72
N ALA A 179 -19.04 3.02 -2.07
CA ALA A 179 -18.67 2.64 -3.42
C ALA A 179 -19.76 2.96 -4.45
N ASP A 180 -21.03 2.70 -4.13
CA ASP A 180 -22.17 2.99 -5.02
C ASP A 180 -22.34 4.51 -5.27
N GLU A 181 -22.07 5.34 -4.27
CA GLU A 181 -22.11 6.80 -4.45
C GLU A 181 -20.97 7.26 -5.37
N ALA A 182 -19.78 6.71 -5.20
CA ALA A 182 -18.64 6.98 -6.06
C ALA A 182 -18.91 6.53 -7.51
N MET A 183 -19.38 5.30 -7.71
CA MET A 183 -19.67 4.77 -9.04
C MET A 183 -20.72 5.58 -9.80
N ARG A 184 -21.70 6.18 -9.12
CA ARG A 184 -22.64 7.13 -9.75
C ARG A 184 -21.96 8.39 -10.32
N LEU A 185 -20.82 8.81 -9.79
CA LEU A 185 -20.03 9.91 -10.35
C LEU A 185 -19.19 9.45 -11.55
N PHE A 186 -18.68 8.23 -11.52
CA PHE A 186 -17.87 7.67 -12.59
C PHE A 186 -18.67 7.27 -13.84
N GLY A 187 -19.96 6.99 -13.70
CA GLY A 187 -20.87 6.62 -14.80
C GLY A 187 -21.55 7.81 -15.52
N ARG A 188 -21.17 9.04 -15.21
CA ARG A 188 -21.72 10.27 -15.84
C ARG A 188 -20.90 10.75 -17.01
#